data_86efc1c89d7ed322dbdd48789689c509
#
_entry.id   86efc1c89d7ed322dbdd48789689c509
#
_cell.length_a   1.000
_cell.length_b   1.000
_cell.length_c   1.000
_cell.angle_alpha   90.00
_cell.angle_beta   90.00
_cell.angle_gamma   90.00
#
_symmetry.space_group_name_H-M   'P 1'
#
loop_
_entity.id
_entity.type
_entity.pdbx_description
1 polymer ?
#
loop_
_entity_poly.entity_id
_entity_poly.type
_entity_poly.pdbx_seq_one_letter_code
_entity_poly.pdbx_strand_id
1 'polypeptide(L)'
;FLDVGCMSTKPDFKILSLDEEIIRLYFFIDNMSDKFYYSIDTLNPLVAERALDSGFLIINDVSGFVDSKMIDLAIKKECGVIVMHRNPGSENIHQKADYEDVVDQVNTHLIIQTENLIEKGVNRSQIAVDPGLGFGKKMEDSKELFFNLHNLINTYPIVVGYSRKKFTDQLNMTNNEMIDHCLDSGVDLLRLHLDN
;
A
#
# COMPACT_ATOMS: atom_id res chain seq x y z
N PHE A 1 6.77 -7.94 -9.44
CA PHE A 1 5.48 -7.51 -9.99
C PHE A 1 5.47 -6.00 -10.23
N LEU A 2 4.47 -5.51 -10.99
CA LEU A 2 4.28 -4.09 -11.23
C LEU A 2 3.03 -3.61 -10.48
N ASP A 3 3.19 -2.56 -9.65
CA ASP A 3 2.09 -1.88 -8.97
C ASP A 3 1.61 -0.71 -9.83
N VAL A 4 0.36 -0.78 -10.28
CA VAL A 4 -0.20 0.13 -11.29
C VAL A 4 -1.22 1.04 -10.65
N GLY A 5 -0.92 2.34 -10.61
CA GLY A 5 -1.84 3.36 -10.14
C GLY A 5 -2.40 4.19 -11.29
N CYS A 6 -3.70 4.20 -11.47
CA CYS A 6 -4.35 5.05 -12.47
C CYS A 6 -4.60 6.48 -11.98
N MET A 7 -4.56 6.68 -10.67
CA MET A 7 -4.69 7.98 -9.99
C MET A 7 -3.45 8.23 -9.14
N SER A 8 -2.97 9.49 -9.10
CA SER A 8 -1.87 9.83 -8.19
C SER A 8 -2.38 10.01 -6.77
N THR A 9 -1.71 9.35 -5.82
CA THR A 9 -1.95 9.51 -4.38
C THR A 9 -1.08 10.60 -3.74
N LYS A 10 -0.41 11.47 -4.55
CA LYS A 10 0.39 12.59 -4.04
C LYS A 10 -0.50 13.67 -3.43
N PRO A 11 -0.02 14.39 -2.38
CA PRO A 11 -0.69 15.61 -1.93
C PRO A 11 -0.86 16.59 -3.11
N ASP A 12 -1.95 17.34 -3.13
CA ASP A 12 -2.27 18.37 -4.15
C ASP A 12 -2.56 17.83 -5.57
N PHE A 13 -2.74 16.53 -5.75
CA PHE A 13 -3.13 15.99 -7.04
C PHE A 13 -4.65 16.10 -7.25
N LYS A 14 -5.05 16.48 -8.47
CA LYS A 14 -6.47 16.53 -8.83
C LYS A 14 -7.08 15.13 -8.75
N ILE A 15 -8.13 14.97 -7.95
CA ILE A 15 -8.93 13.74 -7.94
C ILE A 15 -9.52 13.57 -9.33
N LEU A 16 -9.23 12.43 -9.95
CA LEU A 16 -9.79 12.06 -11.24
C LEU A 16 -11.26 11.64 -11.07
N SER A 17 -12.05 11.82 -12.12
CA SER A 17 -13.34 11.14 -12.19
C SER A 17 -13.14 9.64 -12.37
N LEU A 18 -14.13 8.84 -11.98
CA LEU A 18 -14.12 7.40 -12.19
C LEU A 18 -13.87 7.02 -13.66
N ASP A 19 -14.50 7.75 -14.59
CA ASP A 19 -14.35 7.51 -16.03
C ASP A 19 -12.90 7.75 -16.50
N GLU A 20 -12.26 8.83 -16.00
CA GLU A 20 -10.85 9.11 -16.32
C GLU A 20 -9.91 8.03 -15.76
N GLU A 21 -10.18 7.52 -14.55
CA GLU A 21 -9.41 6.44 -13.95
C GLU A 21 -9.56 5.14 -14.75
N ILE A 22 -10.78 4.77 -15.15
CA ILE A 22 -11.07 3.61 -15.98
C ILE A 22 -10.41 3.73 -17.36
N ILE A 23 -10.45 4.89 -18.01
CA ILE A 23 -9.81 5.10 -19.32
C ILE A 23 -8.30 4.86 -19.21
N ARG A 24 -7.64 5.36 -18.17
CA ARG A 24 -6.22 5.11 -17.93
C ARG A 24 -5.91 3.64 -17.68
N LEU A 25 -6.76 2.97 -16.91
CA LEU A 25 -6.62 1.53 -16.66
C LEU A 25 -6.68 0.75 -17.99
N TYR A 26 -7.67 1.00 -18.83
CA TYR A 26 -7.79 0.30 -20.11
C TYR A 26 -6.62 0.59 -21.05
N PHE A 27 -6.12 1.82 -21.09
CA PHE A 27 -4.91 2.14 -21.85
C PHE A 27 -3.71 1.32 -21.38
N PHE A 28 -3.57 1.10 -20.08
CA PHE A 28 -2.54 0.23 -19.54
C PHE A 28 -2.79 -1.23 -19.89
N ILE A 29 -4.02 -1.73 -19.73
CA ILE A 29 -4.41 -3.12 -20.03
C ILE A 29 -4.10 -3.49 -21.48
N ASP A 30 -4.39 -2.61 -22.42
CA ASP A 30 -4.11 -2.83 -23.85
C ASP A 30 -2.61 -3.03 -24.18
N ASN A 31 -1.73 -2.63 -23.25
CA ASN A 31 -0.28 -2.71 -23.36
C ASN A 31 0.36 -3.64 -22.33
N MET A 32 -0.41 -4.44 -21.60
CA MET A 32 0.10 -5.38 -20.61
C MET A 32 0.99 -6.45 -21.23
N SER A 33 2.01 -6.86 -20.50
CA SER A 33 2.90 -7.97 -20.86
C SER A 33 2.63 -9.16 -19.96
N ASP A 34 2.64 -10.35 -20.53
CA ASP A 34 2.55 -11.63 -19.80
C ASP A 34 3.81 -11.96 -18.95
N LYS A 35 4.83 -11.11 -19.03
CA LYS A 35 6.09 -11.28 -18.27
C LYS A 35 6.01 -10.83 -16.82
N PHE A 36 4.96 -10.10 -16.43
CA PHE A 36 4.83 -9.51 -15.11
C PHE A 36 3.53 -9.94 -14.43
N TYR A 37 3.57 -10.01 -13.11
CA TYR A 37 2.38 -9.99 -12.26
C TYR A 37 2.02 -8.54 -11.94
N TYR A 38 0.74 -8.25 -11.77
CA TYR A 38 0.23 -6.90 -11.60
C TYR A 38 -0.56 -6.75 -10.32
N SER A 39 -0.32 -5.64 -9.60
CA SER A 39 -1.21 -5.13 -8.56
C SER A 39 -1.84 -3.82 -9.00
N ILE A 40 -3.06 -3.55 -8.54
CA ILE A 40 -3.77 -2.30 -8.78
C ILE A 40 -3.77 -1.42 -7.53
N ASP A 41 -3.15 -0.24 -7.60
CA ASP A 41 -3.19 0.80 -6.57
C ASP A 41 -4.41 1.69 -6.83
N THR A 42 -5.50 1.42 -6.13
CA THR A 42 -6.75 2.18 -6.25
C THR A 42 -7.60 2.11 -4.99
N LEU A 43 -8.37 3.16 -4.75
CA LEU A 43 -9.40 3.24 -3.70
C LEU A 43 -10.79 2.86 -4.21
N ASN A 44 -10.92 2.60 -5.52
CA ASN A 44 -12.20 2.42 -6.16
C ASN A 44 -12.48 0.94 -6.46
N PRO A 45 -13.51 0.31 -5.84
CA PRO A 45 -13.82 -1.09 -6.08
C PRO A 45 -14.14 -1.43 -7.54
N LEU A 46 -14.73 -0.50 -8.30
CA LEU A 46 -15.02 -0.74 -9.73
C LEU A 46 -13.75 -0.78 -10.58
N VAL A 47 -12.77 0.08 -10.29
CA VAL A 47 -11.47 0.07 -10.95
C VAL A 47 -10.71 -1.22 -10.60
N ALA A 48 -10.72 -1.60 -9.32
CA ALA A 48 -10.13 -2.85 -8.86
C ALA A 48 -10.78 -4.08 -9.54
N GLU A 49 -12.12 -4.12 -9.64
CA GLU A 49 -12.82 -5.22 -10.32
C GLU A 49 -12.41 -5.32 -11.79
N ARG A 50 -12.33 -4.20 -12.53
CA ARG A 50 -11.89 -4.19 -13.93
C ARG A 50 -10.45 -4.66 -14.11
N ALA A 51 -9.56 -4.23 -13.21
CA ALA A 51 -8.17 -4.67 -13.21
C ALA A 51 -8.07 -6.19 -12.98
N LEU A 52 -8.74 -6.72 -11.96
CA LEU A 52 -8.75 -8.15 -11.67
C LEU A 52 -9.36 -8.97 -12.80
N ASP A 53 -10.43 -8.50 -13.43
CA ASP A 53 -11.04 -9.14 -14.61
C ASP A 53 -10.09 -9.18 -15.82
N SER A 54 -9.10 -8.30 -15.83
CA SER A 54 -8.08 -8.20 -16.89
C SER A 54 -6.76 -8.90 -16.54
N GLY A 55 -6.70 -9.65 -15.43
CA GLY A 55 -5.54 -10.46 -15.06
C GLY A 55 -4.61 -9.87 -14.01
N PHE A 56 -4.99 -8.79 -13.35
CA PHE A 56 -4.33 -8.35 -12.12
C PHE A 56 -4.60 -9.36 -11.00
N LEU A 57 -3.65 -9.52 -10.09
CA LEU A 57 -3.70 -10.54 -9.03
C LEU A 57 -3.82 -9.97 -7.62
N ILE A 58 -3.55 -8.69 -7.43
CA ILE A 58 -3.42 -8.05 -6.12
C ILE A 58 -4.14 -6.71 -6.14
N ILE A 59 -4.87 -6.41 -5.07
CA ILE A 59 -5.37 -5.06 -4.76
C ILE A 59 -4.42 -4.43 -3.74
N ASN A 60 -3.87 -3.27 -4.07
CA ASN A 60 -3.13 -2.40 -3.16
C ASN A 60 -4.05 -1.22 -2.79
N ASP A 61 -4.70 -1.31 -1.63
CA ASP A 61 -5.60 -0.26 -1.17
C ASP A 61 -4.95 0.59 -0.07
N VAL A 62 -4.49 1.77 -0.46
CA VAL A 62 -3.86 2.74 0.47
C VAL A 62 -4.84 3.32 1.50
N SER A 63 -6.15 3.01 1.42
CA SER A 63 -7.10 3.33 2.49
C SER A 63 -7.09 2.31 3.63
N GLY A 64 -6.45 1.16 3.44
CA GLY A 64 -6.45 0.05 4.39
C GLY A 64 -7.74 -0.77 4.37
N PHE A 65 -8.40 -0.88 3.23
CA PHE A 65 -9.66 -1.65 3.06
C PHE A 65 -10.80 -1.17 3.95
N VAL A 66 -11.02 0.16 4.02
CA VAL A 66 -12.17 0.72 4.75
C VAL A 66 -13.49 0.52 4.02
N ASP A 67 -13.50 0.45 2.69
CA ASP A 67 -14.72 0.20 1.90
C ASP A 67 -15.08 -1.29 1.92
N SER A 68 -16.26 -1.61 2.44
CA SER A 68 -16.74 -3.01 2.49
C SER A 68 -16.86 -3.63 1.09
N LYS A 69 -17.16 -2.84 0.05
CA LYS A 69 -17.22 -3.33 -1.33
C LYS A 69 -15.86 -3.80 -1.84
N MET A 70 -14.76 -3.15 -1.40
CA MET A 70 -13.41 -3.59 -1.72
C MET A 70 -13.10 -4.92 -1.05
N ILE A 71 -13.55 -5.11 0.19
CA ILE A 71 -13.40 -6.38 0.92
C ILE A 71 -14.21 -7.49 0.24
N ASP A 72 -15.49 -7.22 -0.08
CA ASP A 72 -16.37 -8.18 -0.77
C ASP A 72 -15.77 -8.59 -2.13
N LEU A 73 -15.16 -7.63 -2.84
CA LEU A 73 -14.48 -7.89 -4.09
C LEU A 73 -13.26 -8.79 -3.89
N ALA A 74 -12.42 -8.52 -2.90
CA ALA A 74 -11.24 -9.33 -2.60
C ALA A 74 -11.61 -10.79 -2.27
N ILE A 75 -12.69 -10.99 -1.51
CA ILE A 75 -13.24 -12.31 -1.20
C ILE A 75 -13.74 -12.99 -2.47
N LYS A 76 -14.60 -12.32 -3.26
CA LYS A 76 -15.20 -12.84 -4.49
C LYS A 76 -14.16 -13.26 -5.54
N LYS A 77 -13.05 -12.50 -5.62
CA LYS A 77 -11.99 -12.72 -6.63
C LYS A 77 -10.85 -13.60 -6.10
N GLU A 78 -10.84 -13.91 -4.82
CA GLU A 78 -9.76 -14.66 -4.16
C GLU A 78 -8.36 -14.08 -4.47
N CYS A 79 -8.26 -12.74 -4.58
CA CYS A 79 -7.04 -12.04 -4.95
C CYS A 79 -6.16 -11.72 -3.73
N GLY A 80 -4.88 -11.42 -3.97
CA GLY A 80 -4.00 -10.86 -2.94
C GLY A 80 -4.44 -9.45 -2.53
N VAL A 81 -4.18 -9.08 -1.28
CA VAL A 81 -4.49 -7.75 -0.75
C VAL A 81 -3.28 -7.17 -0.01
N ILE A 82 -2.94 -5.92 -0.28
CA ILE A 82 -1.94 -5.16 0.47
C ILE A 82 -2.69 -4.14 1.33
N VAL A 83 -2.62 -4.34 2.65
CA VAL A 83 -3.28 -3.50 3.65
C VAL A 83 -2.32 -2.45 4.14
N MET A 84 -2.52 -1.19 3.75
CA MET A 84 -1.66 -0.11 4.20
C MET A 84 -2.18 0.56 5.47
N HIS A 85 -1.27 0.86 6.41
CA HIS A 85 -1.59 1.72 7.54
C HIS A 85 -1.83 3.15 7.09
N ARG A 86 -2.99 3.68 7.47
CA ARG A 86 -3.30 5.12 7.42
C ARG A 86 -3.76 5.60 8.80
N ASN A 87 -3.70 6.93 9.02
CA ASN A 87 -4.24 7.50 10.26
C ASN A 87 -5.74 7.20 10.39
N PRO A 88 -6.18 6.44 11.41
CA PRO A 88 -7.59 6.14 11.62
C PRO A 88 -8.41 7.42 11.81
N GLY A 89 -9.59 7.48 11.19
CA GLY A 89 -10.49 8.63 11.28
C GLY A 89 -10.05 9.85 10.47
N SER A 90 -8.96 9.78 9.72
CA SER A 90 -8.56 10.87 8.82
C SER A 90 -9.50 10.99 7.61
N GLU A 91 -9.83 12.22 7.23
CA GLU A 91 -10.63 12.48 6.02
C GLU A 91 -9.86 12.13 4.74
N ASN A 92 -8.53 12.20 4.78
CA ASN A 92 -7.66 11.82 3.67
C ASN A 92 -6.37 11.15 4.16
N ILE A 93 -5.72 10.41 3.25
CA ILE A 93 -4.52 9.60 3.52
C ILE A 93 -3.27 10.43 3.91
N HIS A 94 -3.30 11.75 3.72
CA HIS A 94 -2.18 12.64 4.03
C HIS A 94 -2.38 13.45 5.31
N GLN A 95 -3.56 13.34 5.95
CA GLN A 95 -3.81 14.04 7.21
C GLN A 95 -2.91 13.48 8.30
N LYS A 96 -1.97 14.32 8.75
CA LYS A 96 -0.99 13.93 9.76
C LYS A 96 -1.65 13.69 11.12
N ALA A 97 -1.24 12.60 11.75
CA ALA A 97 -1.55 12.32 13.16
C ALA A 97 -0.39 12.73 14.06
N ASP A 98 -0.68 12.88 15.33
CA ASP A 98 0.30 12.89 16.41
C ASP A 98 0.37 11.47 16.98
N TYR A 99 1.54 10.84 16.88
CA TYR A 99 1.80 9.53 17.46
C TYR A 99 2.56 9.69 18.77
N GLU A 100 2.15 8.94 19.80
CA GLU A 100 2.95 8.79 21.04
C GLU A 100 4.04 7.73 20.82
N ASP A 101 3.69 6.63 20.19
CA ASP A 101 4.59 5.57 19.71
C ASP A 101 4.11 5.12 18.33
N VAL A 102 4.80 5.58 17.29
CA VAL A 102 4.38 5.30 15.92
C VAL A 102 4.48 3.83 15.56
N VAL A 103 5.44 3.11 16.11
CA VAL A 103 5.67 1.69 15.80
C VAL A 103 4.55 0.85 16.41
N ASP A 104 4.25 1.06 17.69
CA ASP A 104 3.18 0.34 18.39
C ASP A 104 1.80 0.64 17.79
N GLN A 105 1.52 1.92 17.51
CA GLN A 105 0.23 2.34 16.97
C GLN A 105 0.02 1.84 15.53
N VAL A 106 1.08 1.81 14.71
CA VAL A 106 1.02 1.21 13.35
C VAL A 106 0.79 -0.29 13.45
N ASN A 107 1.51 -1.01 14.33
CA ASN A 107 1.33 -2.43 14.55
C ASN A 107 -0.09 -2.76 15.00
N THR A 108 -0.57 -2.07 16.02
CA THR A 108 -1.93 -2.26 16.56
C THR A 108 -2.97 -2.06 15.48
N HIS A 109 -2.84 -1.01 14.67
CA HIS A 109 -3.76 -0.74 13.57
C HIS A 109 -3.74 -1.86 12.51
N LEU A 110 -2.56 -2.29 12.06
CA LEU A 110 -2.43 -3.35 11.07
C LEU A 110 -3.00 -4.68 11.58
N ILE A 111 -2.81 -5.02 12.87
CA ILE A 111 -3.41 -6.20 13.50
C ILE A 111 -4.94 -6.11 13.42
N ILE A 112 -5.53 -5.00 13.87
CA ILE A 112 -6.99 -4.80 13.86
C ILE A 112 -7.55 -4.91 12.45
N GLN A 113 -6.89 -4.30 11.46
CA GLN A 113 -7.37 -4.33 10.08
C GLN A 113 -7.26 -5.73 9.46
N THR A 114 -6.16 -6.43 9.68
CA THR A 114 -5.99 -7.79 9.15
C THR A 114 -6.96 -8.77 9.80
N GLU A 115 -7.22 -8.66 11.10
CA GLU A 115 -8.23 -9.46 11.80
C GLU A 115 -9.64 -9.18 11.24
N ASN A 116 -10.02 -7.92 11.04
CA ASN A 116 -11.28 -7.55 10.42
C ASN A 116 -11.45 -8.15 9.01
N LEU A 117 -10.39 -8.17 8.20
CA LEU A 117 -10.44 -8.79 6.87
C LEU A 117 -10.67 -10.31 6.96
N ILE A 118 -9.99 -10.99 7.89
CA ILE A 118 -10.15 -12.43 8.12
C ILE A 118 -11.56 -12.76 8.62
N GLU A 119 -12.08 -12.00 9.58
CA GLU A 119 -13.44 -12.16 10.09
C GLU A 119 -14.49 -12.00 8.99
N LYS A 120 -14.26 -11.16 8.01
CA LYS A 120 -15.12 -10.98 6.84
C LYS A 120 -14.95 -12.05 5.77
N GLY A 121 -13.93 -12.89 5.85
CA GLY A 121 -13.73 -14.04 4.96
C GLY A 121 -12.54 -13.94 3.99
N VAL A 122 -11.69 -12.90 4.07
CA VAL A 122 -10.43 -12.87 3.33
C VAL A 122 -9.49 -13.95 3.89
N ASN A 123 -8.92 -14.77 3.03
CA ASN A 123 -7.98 -15.80 3.47
C ASN A 123 -6.67 -15.15 3.95
N ARG A 124 -6.18 -15.59 5.11
CA ARG A 124 -4.94 -15.09 5.71
C ARG A 124 -3.74 -15.11 4.74
N SER A 125 -3.65 -16.15 3.90
CA SER A 125 -2.57 -16.31 2.92
C SER A 125 -2.59 -15.29 1.78
N GLN A 126 -3.66 -14.51 1.64
CA GLN A 126 -3.82 -13.47 0.64
C GLN A 126 -3.37 -12.09 1.13
N ILE A 127 -3.09 -11.95 2.45
CA ILE A 127 -2.84 -10.66 3.09
C ILE A 127 -1.34 -10.36 3.14
N ALA A 128 -0.96 -9.16 2.71
CA ALA A 128 0.31 -8.51 3.00
C ALA A 128 0.04 -7.15 3.66
N VAL A 129 1.00 -6.61 4.40
CA VAL A 129 0.84 -5.34 5.14
C VAL A 129 1.88 -4.31 4.72
N ASP A 130 1.48 -3.02 4.66
CA ASP A 130 2.37 -1.88 4.39
C ASP A 130 2.26 -0.89 5.58
N PRO A 131 3.35 -0.53 6.26
CA PRO A 131 3.36 0.43 7.36
C PRO A 131 2.98 1.85 6.93
N GLY A 132 2.88 2.13 5.64
CA GLY A 132 2.44 3.41 5.10
C GLY A 132 3.40 4.55 5.41
N LEU A 133 4.72 4.36 5.19
CA LEU A 133 5.72 5.40 5.35
C LEU A 133 5.33 6.66 4.56
N GLY A 134 5.36 7.83 5.22
CA GLY A 134 5.01 9.12 4.61
C GLY A 134 3.51 9.37 4.39
N PHE A 135 2.63 8.41 4.65
CA PHE A 135 1.19 8.60 4.63
C PHE A 135 0.67 8.96 6.02
N GLY A 136 0.11 10.17 6.16
CA GLY A 136 -0.44 10.65 7.42
C GLY A 136 0.53 10.71 8.61
N LYS A 137 1.83 10.65 8.34
CA LYS A 137 2.90 10.67 9.34
C LYS A 137 3.77 11.91 9.17
N LYS A 138 4.31 12.42 10.28
CA LYS A 138 5.38 13.42 10.23
C LYS A 138 6.66 12.80 9.70
N MET A 139 7.64 13.63 9.37
CA MET A 139 8.93 13.12 8.86
C MET A 139 9.67 12.31 9.93
N GLU A 140 9.61 12.76 11.16
CA GLU A 140 10.19 12.11 12.33
C GLU A 140 9.57 10.73 12.55
N ASP A 141 8.23 10.64 12.55
CA ASP A 141 7.50 9.37 12.69
C ASP A 141 7.84 8.39 11.57
N SER A 142 7.96 8.90 10.32
CA SER A 142 8.32 8.07 9.18
C SER A 142 9.76 7.55 9.27
N LYS A 143 10.69 8.34 9.81
CA LYS A 143 12.07 7.92 10.08
C LYS A 143 12.14 6.89 11.19
N GLU A 144 11.47 7.15 12.29
CA GLU A 144 11.40 6.22 13.43
C GLU A 144 10.85 4.86 12.99
N LEU A 145 9.73 4.88 12.26
CA LEU A 145 9.11 3.68 11.73
C LEU A 145 10.04 2.95 10.74
N PHE A 146 10.75 3.68 9.86
CA PHE A 146 11.71 3.11 8.92
C PHE A 146 12.86 2.39 9.64
N PHE A 147 13.44 2.97 10.68
CA PHE A 147 14.51 2.33 11.45
C PHE A 147 14.05 1.20 12.37
N ASN A 148 12.73 1.07 12.59
CA ASN A 148 12.12 0.04 13.43
C ASN A 148 11.26 -0.95 12.64
N LEU A 149 11.49 -1.13 11.33
CA LEU A 149 10.76 -2.09 10.49
C LEU A 149 10.79 -3.52 11.03
N HIS A 150 11.91 -3.92 11.68
CA HIS A 150 12.06 -5.23 12.31
C HIS A 150 11.11 -5.47 13.51
N ASN A 151 10.50 -4.42 14.05
CA ASN A 151 9.51 -4.48 15.13
C ASN A 151 8.06 -4.54 14.60
N LEU A 152 7.87 -4.54 13.27
CA LEU A 152 6.55 -4.66 12.68
C LEU A 152 6.01 -6.08 12.82
N ILE A 153 4.66 -6.18 12.71
CA ILE A 153 3.95 -7.46 12.65
C ILE A 153 4.56 -8.36 11.57
N ASN A 154 5.08 -9.51 11.98
CA ASN A 154 5.78 -10.48 11.11
C ASN A 154 4.94 -11.71 10.76
N THR A 155 3.63 -11.67 11.03
CA THR A 155 2.70 -12.77 10.70
C THR A 155 2.17 -12.69 9.27
N TYR A 156 2.49 -11.62 8.56
CA TYR A 156 2.14 -11.36 7.16
C TYR A 156 3.37 -10.86 6.42
N PRO A 157 3.47 -11.09 5.10
CA PRO A 157 4.49 -10.43 4.30
C PRO A 157 4.43 -8.91 4.45
N ILE A 158 5.60 -8.29 4.64
CA ILE A 158 5.74 -6.84 4.80
C ILE A 158 6.12 -6.22 3.47
N VAL A 159 5.31 -5.27 3.02
CA VAL A 159 5.55 -4.43 1.84
C VAL A 159 5.99 -3.05 2.28
N VAL A 160 7.08 -2.53 1.76
CA VAL A 160 7.56 -1.18 2.08
C VAL A 160 7.79 -0.37 0.82
N GLY A 161 7.15 0.80 0.75
CA GLY A 161 7.38 1.80 -0.27
C GLY A 161 7.99 3.06 0.32
N TYR A 162 9.30 3.28 0.17
CA TYR A 162 9.98 4.50 0.62
C TYR A 162 10.40 5.44 -0.51
N SER A 163 10.53 4.92 -1.73
CA SER A 163 11.03 5.65 -2.88
C SER A 163 10.29 6.97 -3.13
N ARG A 164 11.04 8.05 -3.38
CA ARG A 164 10.55 9.42 -3.62
C ARG A 164 9.77 10.05 -2.46
N LYS A 165 9.92 9.54 -1.23
CA LYS A 165 9.27 10.11 -0.03
C LYS A 165 10.22 11.09 0.67
N LYS A 166 9.71 12.27 1.04
CA LYS A 166 10.52 13.39 1.59
C LYS A 166 11.36 13.03 2.82
N PHE A 167 10.92 12.07 3.64
CA PHE A 167 11.69 11.69 4.82
C PHE A 167 13.03 11.02 4.47
N THR A 168 13.13 10.40 3.28
CA THR A 168 14.37 9.73 2.85
C THR A 168 15.52 10.70 2.64
N ASP A 169 15.23 11.96 2.27
CA ASP A 169 16.25 13.02 2.11
C ASP A 169 17.01 13.31 3.41
N GLN A 170 16.46 12.94 4.55
CA GLN A 170 17.03 13.15 5.88
C GLN A 170 17.69 11.90 6.48
N LEU A 171 17.69 10.78 5.78
CA LEU A 171 18.27 9.54 6.31
C LEU A 171 19.80 9.50 6.21
N ASN A 172 20.41 10.37 5.37
CA ASN A 172 21.83 10.32 5.03
C ASN A 172 22.28 8.92 4.54
N MET A 173 21.42 8.22 3.84
CA MET A 173 21.63 6.88 3.29
C MET A 173 21.52 6.92 1.77
N THR A 174 22.34 6.15 1.11
CA THR A 174 22.19 5.85 -0.32
C THR A 174 20.98 4.93 -0.54
N ASN A 175 20.48 4.86 -1.77
CA ASN A 175 19.38 3.95 -2.09
C ASN A 175 19.73 2.48 -1.80
N ASN A 176 20.97 2.05 -2.05
CA ASN A 176 21.41 0.69 -1.74
C ASN A 176 21.40 0.42 -0.23
N GLU A 177 21.91 1.36 0.57
CA GLU A 177 21.86 1.23 2.04
C GLU A 177 20.43 1.17 2.58
N MET A 178 19.48 1.90 1.96
CA MET A 178 18.06 1.80 2.31
C MET A 178 17.46 0.45 1.92
N ILE A 179 17.84 -0.10 0.77
CA ILE A 179 17.43 -1.45 0.35
C ILE A 179 17.96 -2.49 1.34
N ASP A 180 19.25 -2.46 1.62
CA ASP A 180 19.89 -3.40 2.54
C ASP A 180 19.25 -3.32 3.92
N HIS A 181 19.01 -2.11 4.45
CA HIS A 181 18.32 -1.91 5.72
C HIS A 181 16.93 -2.54 5.74
N CYS A 182 16.14 -2.36 4.69
CA CYS A 182 14.81 -2.97 4.61
C CYS A 182 14.88 -4.50 4.59
N LEU A 183 15.78 -5.08 3.79
CA LEU A 183 15.96 -6.53 3.70
C LEU A 183 16.43 -7.13 5.03
N ASP A 184 17.43 -6.50 5.67
CA ASP A 184 17.95 -6.91 6.99
C ASP A 184 16.88 -6.78 8.09
N SER A 185 15.91 -5.89 7.91
CA SER A 185 14.77 -5.70 8.82
C SER A 185 13.61 -6.69 8.58
N GLY A 186 13.74 -7.62 7.63
CA GLY A 186 12.73 -8.64 7.36
C GLY A 186 11.59 -8.18 6.46
N VAL A 187 11.81 -7.15 5.65
CA VAL A 187 10.85 -6.72 4.62
C VAL A 187 10.83 -7.73 3.48
N ASP A 188 9.66 -8.23 3.10
CA ASP A 188 9.49 -9.24 2.05
C ASP A 188 9.45 -8.63 0.65
N LEU A 189 8.88 -7.43 0.51
CA LEU A 189 8.68 -6.76 -0.77
C LEU A 189 9.00 -5.27 -0.68
N LEU A 190 9.86 -4.80 -1.59
CA LEU A 190 10.14 -3.37 -1.76
C LEU A 190 9.39 -2.81 -2.96
N ARG A 191 8.62 -1.73 -2.73
CA ARG A 191 7.97 -0.98 -3.79
C ARG A 191 8.82 0.24 -4.15
N LEU A 192 9.48 0.16 -5.29
CA LEU A 192 10.34 1.21 -5.81
C LEU A 192 9.75 1.80 -7.09
N HIS A 193 10.03 3.08 -7.36
CA HIS A 193 9.70 3.67 -8.65
C HIS A 193 10.67 3.15 -9.71
N LEU A 194 10.14 2.89 -10.90
CA LEU A 194 10.99 2.69 -12.07
C LEU A 194 11.63 4.04 -12.42
N ASP A 195 12.95 4.08 -12.42
CA ASP A 195 13.67 5.24 -12.95
C ASP A 195 13.64 5.16 -14.48
N ASN A 196 13.26 6.27 -15.12
CA ASN A 196 13.26 6.39 -16.57
C ASN A 196 14.67 6.63 -17.08
#